data_5faab6bd41ad02f9de0b883d1f476a10
#
_entry.id   5faab6bd41ad02f9de0b883d1f476a10
#
_cell.length_a   1.000
_cell.length_b   1.000
_cell.length_c   1.000
_cell.angle_alpha   90.00
_cell.angle_beta   90.00
_cell.angle_gamma   90.00
#
_symmetry.space_group_name_H-M   'P 1'
#
loop_
_entity.id
_entity.type
_entity.pdbx_description
1 polymer ?
#
loop_
_entity_poly.entity_id
_entity_poly.type
_entity_poly.pdbx_seq_one_letter_code
_entity_poly.pdbx_strand_id
1 'polypeptide(L)'
;MRDNQNDDGSYFNYYPITGRPPYGYTNDQPGWMGWMDAGIIVPWQVWQSFGDIRVLEEHWDSMVRYMDYLERQANPDGSQVSSGIGDHLAIERTDIGLTNTAYYAYDAHMMSKMAAALGKTREARKYAALYDKVKAAFVAKYINEDGVTVAPYVAFRWPGMPVNPNAPKDGDIIPVDTQTSYALPLYFGLLDGELRDKAVAHLVADIEEHGNTLTTGFIGTPYLNPALSEGGRDDVAYTLFEQTKYPSWLYPVLQGATTMWERWNSYTIENGFGPVDMNSFNHYAYGAIAEWMFSHQLGIQRDEDRPAYKHILLQPKVGGTEDFAKGGFETPYGRVESGWEKTADGFVYRVSIPANTTASLTLQAAGPDKVKVLSGAEGVGPFRALKGRVLCELQSGSYEFEVRN
;
A
#
# COMPACT_ATOMS: atom_id res chain seq x y z
N MET A 1 -21.07 1.52 6.50
CA MET A 1 -20.95 2.21 5.20
C MET A 1 -22.17 1.93 4.33
N ARG A 2 -22.48 0.70 3.95
CA ARG A 2 -23.61 0.33 3.08
C ARG A 2 -24.94 0.98 3.50
N ASP A 3 -25.32 0.86 4.76
CA ASP A 3 -26.62 1.29 5.27
C ASP A 3 -26.79 2.83 5.32
N ASN A 4 -25.68 3.57 5.15
CA ASN A 4 -25.65 5.03 5.13
C ASN A 4 -24.99 5.54 3.84
N GLN A 5 -25.05 4.78 2.74
CA GLN A 5 -24.56 5.24 1.43
C GLN A 5 -25.52 6.29 0.86
N ASN A 6 -24.96 7.36 0.29
CA ASN A 6 -25.75 8.41 -0.35
C ASN A 6 -26.55 7.89 -1.56
N ASP A 7 -27.64 8.58 -1.90
CA ASP A 7 -28.51 8.22 -3.04
C ASP A 7 -27.75 8.24 -4.37
N ASP A 8 -26.74 9.10 -4.51
CA ASP A 8 -25.89 9.17 -5.69
C ASP A 8 -24.84 8.05 -5.76
N GLY A 9 -24.74 7.22 -4.73
CA GLY A 9 -23.78 6.10 -4.63
C GLY A 9 -22.47 6.45 -3.93
N SER A 10 -22.23 7.70 -3.58
CA SER A 10 -21.04 8.08 -2.82
C SER A 10 -21.11 7.58 -1.37
N TYR A 11 -19.94 7.50 -0.71
CA TYR A 11 -19.81 7.25 0.70
C TYR A 11 -19.41 8.53 1.44
N PHE A 12 -19.43 8.47 2.79
CA PHE A 12 -18.91 9.52 3.65
C PHE A 12 -17.45 9.24 4.04
N ASN A 13 -16.79 10.25 4.60
CA ASN A 13 -15.40 10.13 5.07
C ASN A 13 -15.24 9.29 6.33
N TYR A 14 -16.28 9.09 7.13
CA TYR A 14 -16.23 8.36 8.40
C TYR A 14 -17.57 7.69 8.75
N TYR A 15 -17.50 6.67 9.57
CA TYR A 15 -18.64 5.93 10.09
C TYR A 15 -18.42 5.51 11.54
N PRO A 16 -19.48 5.39 12.38
CA PRO A 16 -20.89 5.73 12.07
C PRO A 16 -21.07 7.24 11.93
N ILE A 17 -22.10 7.65 11.17
CA ILE A 17 -22.47 9.06 11.07
C ILE A 17 -23.18 9.44 12.36
N THR A 18 -22.52 10.21 13.21
CA THR A 18 -23.03 10.67 14.51
C THR A 18 -23.41 12.13 14.48
N GLY A 19 -24.59 12.46 13.93
CA GLY A 19 -25.16 13.79 14.09
C GLY A 19 -24.38 14.93 13.40
N ARG A 20 -23.69 15.77 14.13
CA ARG A 20 -23.00 16.95 13.58
C ARG A 20 -21.64 16.56 13.00
N PRO A 21 -21.41 16.71 11.68
CA PRO A 21 -20.08 16.49 11.13
C PRO A 21 -19.09 17.51 11.71
N PRO A 22 -17.84 17.09 11.98
CA PRO A 22 -16.80 18.03 12.37
C PRO A 22 -16.52 19.03 11.24
N TYR A 23 -16.07 20.22 11.58
CA TYR A 23 -15.57 21.22 10.62
C TYR A 23 -16.58 21.79 9.60
N GLY A 24 -17.88 21.79 9.90
CA GLY A 24 -18.90 22.43 9.04
C GLY A 24 -19.31 21.64 7.81
N TYR A 25 -18.88 20.38 7.68
CA TYR A 25 -19.39 19.48 6.63
C TYR A 25 -20.86 19.13 6.91
N THR A 26 -21.65 19.01 5.86
CA THR A 26 -23.04 18.53 5.96
C THR A 26 -23.08 17.01 5.77
N ASN A 27 -24.03 16.32 6.40
CA ASN A 27 -24.18 14.87 6.30
C ASN A 27 -24.65 14.39 4.90
N ASP A 28 -24.84 15.30 3.95
CA ASP A 28 -25.30 15.07 2.60
C ASP A 28 -24.22 15.28 1.54
N GLN A 29 -22.99 15.62 1.96
CA GLN A 29 -21.87 15.80 1.05
C GLN A 29 -21.10 14.48 0.84
N PRO A 30 -20.70 14.15 -0.40
CA PRO A 30 -19.79 13.05 -0.66
C PRO A 30 -18.51 13.19 0.15
N GLY A 31 -17.95 12.05 0.55
CA GLY A 31 -16.61 11.99 1.10
C GLY A 31 -15.53 12.26 0.04
N TRP A 32 -14.31 11.98 0.38
CA TRP A 32 -13.13 12.14 -0.47
C TRP A 32 -12.57 10.78 -0.88
N MET A 33 -11.99 10.68 -2.06
CA MET A 33 -11.21 9.51 -2.46
C MET A 33 -10.00 9.34 -1.51
N GLY A 34 -9.60 8.08 -1.29
CA GLY A 34 -8.72 7.68 -0.20
C GLY A 34 -9.49 7.30 1.09
N TRP A 35 -10.68 7.87 1.33
CA TRP A 35 -11.58 7.53 2.45
C TRP A 35 -12.82 6.77 2.00
N MET A 36 -13.51 7.27 0.97
CA MET A 36 -14.69 6.59 0.41
C MET A 36 -14.37 5.18 -0.11
N ASP A 37 -13.17 5.00 -0.65
CA ASP A 37 -12.67 3.74 -1.21
C ASP A 37 -12.63 2.60 -0.17
N ALA A 38 -12.68 2.94 1.13
CA ALA A 38 -12.91 1.97 2.20
C ALA A 38 -14.18 1.11 1.99
N GLY A 39 -15.17 1.62 1.23
CA GLY A 39 -16.35 0.86 0.82
C GLY A 39 -16.05 -0.34 -0.08
N ILE A 40 -14.93 -0.34 -0.78
CA ILE A 40 -14.40 -1.43 -1.61
C ILE A 40 -13.23 -2.12 -0.91
N ILE A 41 -12.27 -1.34 -0.40
CA ILE A 41 -11.04 -1.86 0.20
C ILE A 41 -11.32 -2.73 1.42
N VAL A 42 -12.27 -2.35 2.30
CA VAL A 42 -12.56 -3.13 3.51
C VAL A 42 -13.19 -4.49 3.18
N PRO A 43 -14.26 -4.61 2.35
CA PRO A 43 -14.75 -5.90 1.90
C PRO A 43 -13.69 -6.77 1.21
N TRP A 44 -12.84 -6.17 0.38
CA TRP A 44 -11.70 -6.85 -0.24
C TRP A 44 -10.74 -7.42 0.81
N GLN A 45 -10.30 -6.61 1.77
CA GLN A 45 -9.37 -7.03 2.82
C GLN A 45 -9.95 -8.14 3.72
N VAL A 46 -11.24 -8.02 4.07
CA VAL A 46 -11.94 -9.07 4.86
C VAL A 46 -12.01 -10.37 4.07
N TRP A 47 -12.40 -10.33 2.81
CA TRP A 47 -12.43 -11.53 1.97
C TRP A 47 -11.04 -12.14 1.78
N GLN A 48 -10.04 -11.32 1.46
CA GLN A 48 -8.67 -11.78 1.30
C GLN A 48 -8.07 -12.39 2.58
N SER A 49 -8.44 -11.88 3.75
CA SER A 49 -7.90 -12.35 5.02
C SER A 49 -8.64 -13.57 5.58
N PHE A 50 -9.96 -13.65 5.38
CA PHE A 50 -10.81 -14.67 6.00
C PHE A 50 -11.47 -15.63 5.01
N GLY A 51 -11.47 -15.34 3.72
CA GLY A 51 -12.12 -16.15 2.68
C GLY A 51 -13.65 -16.13 2.73
N ASP A 52 -14.25 -15.28 3.57
CA ASP A 52 -15.70 -15.20 3.71
C ASP A 52 -16.33 -14.47 2.52
N ILE A 53 -16.83 -15.24 1.57
CA ILE A 53 -17.45 -14.71 0.34
C ILE A 53 -18.72 -13.89 0.64
N ARG A 54 -19.41 -14.13 1.77
CA ARG A 54 -20.65 -13.44 2.14
C ARG A 54 -20.44 -11.93 2.26
N VAL A 55 -19.28 -11.48 2.71
CA VAL A 55 -18.98 -10.05 2.77
C VAL A 55 -19.08 -9.41 1.38
N LEU A 56 -18.63 -10.11 0.34
CA LEU A 56 -18.73 -9.62 -1.03
C LEU A 56 -20.17 -9.64 -1.54
N GLU A 57 -20.92 -10.72 -1.26
CA GLU A 57 -22.33 -10.85 -1.64
C GLU A 57 -23.17 -9.73 -1.03
N GLU A 58 -23.00 -9.49 0.26
CA GLU A 58 -23.75 -8.49 1.02
C GLU A 58 -23.44 -7.03 0.62
N HIS A 59 -22.20 -6.74 0.22
CA HIS A 59 -21.74 -5.39 -0.12
C HIS A 59 -21.74 -5.10 -1.63
N TRP A 60 -21.99 -6.12 -2.48
CA TRP A 60 -21.82 -6.01 -3.93
C TRP A 60 -22.56 -4.83 -4.55
N ASP A 61 -23.85 -4.70 -4.29
CA ASP A 61 -24.67 -3.64 -4.89
C ASP A 61 -24.23 -2.24 -4.43
N SER A 62 -23.80 -2.13 -3.17
CA SER A 62 -23.26 -0.88 -2.63
C SER A 62 -21.94 -0.51 -3.30
N MET A 63 -21.02 -1.46 -3.51
CA MET A 63 -19.76 -1.25 -4.21
C MET A 63 -19.98 -0.87 -5.68
N VAL A 64 -20.94 -1.53 -6.36
CA VAL A 64 -21.30 -1.17 -7.76
C VAL A 64 -21.80 0.26 -7.85
N ARG A 65 -22.70 0.69 -6.94
CA ARG A 65 -23.20 2.08 -6.90
C ARG A 65 -22.07 3.09 -6.70
N TYR A 66 -21.09 2.75 -5.89
CA TYR A 66 -19.90 3.60 -5.70
C TYR A 66 -19.05 3.68 -6.96
N MET A 67 -18.78 2.56 -7.63
CA MET A 67 -18.07 2.57 -8.92
C MET A 67 -18.80 3.37 -10.00
N ASP A 68 -20.14 3.26 -10.06
CA ASP A 68 -20.95 4.06 -10.97
C ASP A 68 -20.91 5.56 -10.61
N TYR A 69 -20.81 5.91 -9.32
CA TYR A 69 -20.56 7.27 -8.87
C TYR A 69 -19.21 7.78 -9.38
N LEU A 70 -18.11 7.02 -9.18
CA LEU A 70 -16.77 7.39 -9.65
C LEU A 70 -16.71 7.52 -11.17
N GLU A 71 -17.39 6.65 -11.92
CA GLU A 71 -17.46 6.72 -13.39
C GLU A 71 -18.14 8.02 -13.86
N ARG A 72 -19.19 8.49 -13.15
CA ARG A 72 -19.84 9.78 -13.46
C ARG A 72 -18.98 10.99 -13.11
N GLN A 73 -18.08 10.88 -12.14
CA GLN A 73 -17.15 11.97 -11.76
C GLN A 73 -15.90 12.00 -12.65
N ALA A 74 -15.59 10.91 -13.35
CA ALA A 74 -14.37 10.81 -14.15
C ALA A 74 -14.33 11.84 -15.29
N ASN A 75 -13.14 12.33 -15.58
CA ASN A 75 -12.87 13.16 -16.76
C ASN A 75 -13.06 12.35 -18.07
N PRO A 76 -13.26 13.00 -19.21
CA PRO A 76 -13.41 12.32 -20.50
C PRO A 76 -12.22 11.39 -20.85
N ASP A 77 -11.02 11.72 -20.41
CA ASP A 77 -9.81 10.89 -20.58
C ASP A 77 -9.79 9.63 -19.70
N GLY A 78 -10.69 9.52 -18.73
CA GLY A 78 -10.78 8.40 -17.78
C GLY A 78 -10.03 8.64 -16.47
N SER A 79 -9.34 9.78 -16.31
CA SER A 79 -8.77 10.17 -15.02
C SER A 79 -9.85 10.70 -14.07
N GLN A 80 -9.54 10.73 -12.75
CA GLN A 80 -10.46 11.32 -11.77
C GLN A 80 -10.28 12.83 -11.62
N VAL A 81 -11.34 13.48 -11.14
CA VAL A 81 -11.30 14.90 -10.81
C VAL A 81 -10.41 15.16 -9.58
N SER A 82 -9.76 16.31 -9.56
CA SER A 82 -8.94 16.76 -8.44
C SER A 82 -9.84 17.39 -7.36
N SER A 83 -10.41 16.54 -6.48
CA SER A 83 -11.25 16.95 -5.37
C SER A 83 -10.93 16.18 -4.10
N GLY A 84 -11.01 16.83 -2.94
CA GLY A 84 -10.68 16.24 -1.64
C GLY A 84 -9.44 16.84 -1.01
N ILE A 85 -8.80 16.09 -0.12
CA ILE A 85 -7.63 16.55 0.64
C ILE A 85 -6.32 15.87 0.24
N GLY A 86 -6.37 14.91 -0.68
CA GLY A 86 -5.20 14.16 -1.14
C GLY A 86 -4.53 13.36 -0.01
N ASP A 87 -3.20 13.34 0.01
CA ASP A 87 -2.44 12.65 1.04
C ASP A 87 -2.42 13.45 2.35
N HIS A 88 -3.45 13.21 3.17
CA HIS A 88 -3.70 13.95 4.41
C HIS A 88 -2.53 13.84 5.39
N LEU A 89 -2.12 14.99 5.94
CA LEU A 89 -0.99 15.13 6.86
C LEU A 89 0.38 14.72 6.29
N ALA A 90 0.50 14.64 4.98
CA ALA A 90 1.80 14.52 4.32
C ALA A 90 2.68 15.75 4.60
N ILE A 91 3.98 15.55 4.70
CA ILE A 91 4.96 16.65 4.76
C ILE A 91 5.00 17.37 3.40
N GLU A 92 4.96 16.60 2.32
CA GLU A 92 4.87 17.10 0.96
C GLU A 92 3.51 16.79 0.33
N ARG A 93 2.96 17.78 -0.36
CA ARG A 93 1.66 17.63 -1.01
C ARG A 93 1.81 16.96 -2.36
N THR A 94 1.09 15.88 -2.54
CA THR A 94 0.91 15.21 -3.84
C THR A 94 -0.33 15.74 -4.56
N ASP A 95 -0.30 15.78 -5.89
CA ASP A 95 -1.46 16.17 -6.70
C ASP A 95 -2.66 15.27 -6.41
N ILE A 96 -3.82 15.89 -6.14
CA ILE A 96 -5.04 15.18 -5.75
C ILE A 96 -5.63 14.38 -6.92
N GLY A 97 -5.56 14.90 -8.13
CA GLY A 97 -6.04 14.20 -9.33
C GLY A 97 -5.23 12.93 -9.60
N LEU A 98 -3.91 12.99 -9.36
CA LEU A 98 -3.01 11.84 -9.44
C LEU A 98 -3.43 10.78 -8.41
N THR A 99 -3.55 11.13 -7.12
CA THR A 99 -3.93 10.18 -6.07
C THR A 99 -5.31 9.59 -6.33
N ASN A 100 -6.31 10.40 -6.67
CA ASN A 100 -7.67 9.96 -6.97
C ASN A 100 -7.70 8.99 -8.17
N THR A 101 -6.95 9.28 -9.24
CA THR A 101 -6.88 8.40 -10.41
C THR A 101 -6.23 7.06 -10.08
N ALA A 102 -5.19 7.07 -9.23
CA ALA A 102 -4.54 5.84 -8.78
C ALA A 102 -5.51 4.96 -7.96
N TYR A 103 -6.27 5.54 -7.02
CA TYR A 103 -7.28 4.81 -6.24
C TYR A 103 -8.42 4.28 -7.12
N TYR A 104 -8.90 5.05 -8.10
CA TYR A 104 -9.92 4.60 -9.03
C TYR A 104 -9.50 3.36 -9.82
N ALA A 105 -8.25 3.33 -10.27
CA ALA A 105 -7.69 2.13 -10.90
C ALA A 105 -7.64 0.95 -9.92
N TYR A 106 -7.18 1.17 -8.69
CA TYR A 106 -7.08 0.13 -7.67
C TYR A 106 -8.45 -0.43 -7.29
N ASP A 107 -9.47 0.41 -7.13
CA ASP A 107 -10.86 -0.01 -6.93
C ASP A 107 -11.34 -0.89 -8.09
N ALA A 108 -11.09 -0.50 -9.33
CA ALA A 108 -11.46 -1.29 -10.50
C ALA A 108 -10.75 -2.66 -10.51
N HIS A 109 -9.48 -2.74 -10.12
CA HIS A 109 -8.75 -4.00 -9.97
C HIS A 109 -9.44 -4.91 -8.94
N MET A 110 -9.69 -4.42 -7.73
CA MET A 110 -10.33 -5.19 -6.66
C MET A 110 -11.74 -5.64 -7.06
N MET A 111 -12.54 -4.76 -7.66
CA MET A 111 -13.88 -5.07 -8.14
C MET A 111 -13.87 -6.17 -9.22
N SER A 112 -12.87 -6.17 -10.11
CA SER A 112 -12.71 -7.24 -11.11
C SER A 112 -12.49 -8.61 -10.45
N LYS A 113 -11.59 -8.68 -9.46
CA LYS A 113 -11.29 -9.91 -8.72
C LYS A 113 -12.49 -10.38 -7.88
N MET A 114 -13.15 -9.48 -7.16
CA MET A 114 -14.33 -9.78 -6.37
C MET A 114 -15.50 -10.25 -7.23
N ALA A 115 -15.72 -9.62 -8.39
CA ALA A 115 -16.72 -10.06 -9.36
C ALA A 115 -16.44 -11.48 -9.87
N ALA A 116 -15.19 -11.81 -10.18
CA ALA A 116 -14.79 -13.15 -10.60
C ALA A 116 -15.08 -14.20 -9.50
N ALA A 117 -14.77 -13.89 -8.25
CA ALA A 117 -15.04 -14.74 -7.10
C ALA A 117 -16.54 -14.99 -6.90
N LEU A 118 -17.37 -13.98 -7.16
CA LEU A 118 -18.85 -14.08 -7.11
C LEU A 118 -19.46 -14.74 -8.37
N GLY A 119 -18.66 -15.19 -9.34
CA GLY A 119 -19.15 -15.76 -10.60
C GLY A 119 -19.78 -14.74 -11.56
N LYS A 120 -19.62 -13.44 -11.30
CA LYS A 120 -20.16 -12.32 -12.09
C LYS A 120 -19.22 -12.01 -13.27
N THR A 121 -19.16 -12.93 -14.24
CA THR A 121 -18.17 -12.88 -15.34
C THR A 121 -18.23 -11.61 -16.19
N ARG A 122 -19.41 -11.04 -16.41
CA ARG A 122 -19.57 -9.81 -17.19
C ARG A 122 -18.98 -8.62 -16.44
N GLU A 123 -19.30 -8.51 -15.18
CA GLU A 123 -18.82 -7.46 -14.28
C GLU A 123 -17.29 -7.57 -14.07
N ALA A 124 -16.76 -8.78 -13.92
CA ALA A 124 -15.33 -9.03 -13.84
C ALA A 124 -14.59 -8.48 -15.07
N ARG A 125 -15.11 -8.74 -16.28
CA ARG A 125 -14.56 -8.18 -17.53
C ARG A 125 -14.73 -6.66 -17.63
N LYS A 126 -15.90 -6.12 -17.19
CA LYS A 126 -16.15 -4.66 -17.14
C LYS A 126 -15.07 -3.98 -16.32
N TYR A 127 -14.84 -4.45 -15.10
CA TYR A 127 -13.89 -3.80 -14.19
C TYR A 127 -12.43 -4.04 -14.55
N ALA A 128 -12.08 -5.19 -15.14
CA ALA A 128 -10.76 -5.40 -15.71
C ALA A 128 -10.46 -4.39 -16.84
N ALA A 129 -11.41 -4.23 -17.78
CA ALA A 129 -11.27 -3.25 -18.85
C ALA A 129 -11.24 -1.80 -18.33
N LEU A 130 -11.97 -1.51 -17.24
CA LEU A 130 -11.90 -0.20 -16.57
C LEU A 130 -10.53 0.03 -15.95
N TYR A 131 -9.96 -0.96 -15.25
CA TYR A 131 -8.59 -0.88 -14.72
C TYR A 131 -7.59 -0.55 -15.83
N ASP A 132 -7.61 -1.28 -16.94
CA ASP A 132 -6.70 -1.05 -18.07
C ASP A 132 -6.88 0.36 -18.66
N LYS A 133 -8.12 0.83 -18.80
CA LYS A 133 -8.43 2.19 -19.28
C LYS A 133 -7.87 3.26 -18.34
N VAL A 134 -8.12 3.12 -17.02
CA VAL A 134 -7.67 4.13 -16.04
C VAL A 134 -6.15 4.09 -15.88
N LYS A 135 -5.53 2.90 -15.91
CA LYS A 135 -4.07 2.73 -15.94
C LYS A 135 -3.45 3.46 -17.13
N ALA A 136 -4.01 3.30 -18.33
CA ALA A 136 -3.54 4.00 -19.53
C ALA A 136 -3.69 5.53 -19.39
N ALA A 137 -4.83 6.00 -18.87
CA ALA A 137 -5.07 7.42 -18.60
C ALA A 137 -4.09 7.98 -17.54
N PHE A 138 -3.82 7.21 -16.48
CA PHE A 138 -2.85 7.57 -15.46
C PHE A 138 -1.46 7.77 -16.05
N VAL A 139 -0.96 6.79 -16.79
CA VAL A 139 0.37 6.87 -17.42
C VAL A 139 0.44 8.05 -18.37
N ALA A 140 -0.57 8.25 -19.24
CA ALA A 140 -0.58 9.33 -20.21
C ALA A 140 -0.61 10.73 -19.57
N LYS A 141 -1.22 10.88 -18.41
CA LYS A 141 -1.44 12.18 -17.77
C LYS A 141 -0.43 12.51 -16.70
N TYR A 142 0.02 11.51 -15.95
CA TYR A 142 0.78 11.71 -14.71
C TYR A 142 2.20 11.16 -14.74
N ILE A 143 2.65 10.55 -15.84
CA ILE A 143 4.02 10.03 -15.98
C ILE A 143 4.64 10.58 -17.27
N ASN A 144 5.80 11.20 -17.17
CA ASN A 144 6.56 11.61 -18.35
C ASN A 144 7.46 10.47 -18.88
N GLU A 145 8.14 10.70 -20.01
CA GLU A 145 8.99 9.70 -20.67
C GLU A 145 10.19 9.27 -19.81
N ASP A 146 10.62 10.10 -18.87
CA ASP A 146 11.70 9.80 -17.92
C ASP A 146 11.22 9.05 -16.67
N GLY A 147 9.90 8.78 -16.55
CA GLY A 147 9.31 8.10 -15.40
C GLY A 147 9.06 9.02 -14.20
N VAL A 148 9.23 10.33 -14.36
CA VAL A 148 8.91 11.33 -13.32
C VAL A 148 7.41 11.53 -13.27
N THR A 149 6.87 11.58 -12.06
CA THR A 149 5.46 11.92 -11.86
C THR A 149 5.23 13.41 -12.11
N VAL A 150 4.20 13.71 -12.91
CA VAL A 150 3.85 15.08 -13.31
C VAL A 150 2.36 15.30 -13.13
N ALA A 151 1.94 16.57 -13.04
CA ALA A 151 0.52 16.93 -13.04
C ALA A 151 0.32 18.32 -13.66
N PRO A 152 -0.90 18.61 -14.17
CA PRO A 152 -1.27 19.97 -14.53
C PRO A 152 -1.26 20.88 -13.30
N TYR A 153 -0.49 21.96 -13.34
CA TYR A 153 -0.48 22.96 -12.28
C TYR A 153 -1.87 23.59 -12.13
N VAL A 154 -2.36 23.64 -10.91
CA VAL A 154 -3.58 24.37 -10.54
C VAL A 154 -3.21 25.40 -9.49
N ALA A 155 -3.30 26.67 -9.83
CA ALA A 155 -2.98 27.75 -8.91
C ALA A 155 -3.95 27.75 -7.72
N PHE A 156 -3.44 27.44 -6.54
CA PHE A 156 -4.20 27.64 -5.30
C PHE A 156 -4.18 29.13 -4.92
N ARG A 157 -5.34 29.77 -4.97
CA ARG A 157 -5.46 31.21 -4.68
C ARG A 157 -6.51 31.46 -3.60
N TRP A 158 -6.07 31.94 -2.45
CA TRP A 158 -6.99 32.61 -1.53
C TRP A 158 -7.31 34.01 -2.04
N PRO A 159 -8.55 34.50 -1.88
CA PRO A 159 -8.88 35.90 -2.20
C PRO A 159 -7.92 36.85 -1.47
N GLY A 160 -7.22 37.72 -2.22
CA GLY A 160 -6.27 38.69 -1.68
C GLY A 160 -4.81 38.24 -1.59
N MET A 161 -4.47 36.99 -1.95
CA MET A 161 -3.07 36.58 -2.06
C MET A 161 -2.38 37.26 -3.26
N PRO A 162 -1.16 37.77 -3.07
CA PRO A 162 -0.37 38.30 -4.20
C PRO A 162 -0.06 37.18 -5.18
N VAL A 163 -0.21 37.46 -6.47
CA VAL A 163 0.17 36.55 -7.53
C VAL A 163 1.69 36.50 -7.64
N ASN A 164 2.28 35.34 -7.47
CA ASN A 164 3.71 35.14 -7.79
C ASN A 164 3.87 35.22 -9.32
N PRO A 165 4.54 36.25 -9.87
CA PRO A 165 4.68 36.41 -11.34
C PRO A 165 5.53 35.29 -11.97
N ASN A 166 6.27 34.52 -11.17
CA ASN A 166 7.13 33.42 -11.62
C ASN A 166 6.46 32.04 -11.37
N ALA A 167 5.22 31.99 -10.87
CA ALA A 167 4.50 30.73 -10.73
C ALA A 167 4.17 30.14 -12.11
N PRO A 168 4.11 28.81 -12.24
CA PRO A 168 3.56 28.17 -13.43
C PRO A 168 2.16 28.69 -13.73
N LYS A 169 1.73 28.64 -14.99
CA LYS A 169 0.37 28.97 -15.40
C LYS A 169 -0.55 27.78 -15.15
N ASP A 170 -1.83 28.06 -14.91
CA ASP A 170 -2.83 27.01 -14.82
C ASP A 170 -2.79 26.13 -16.08
N GLY A 171 -2.63 24.82 -15.89
CA GLY A 171 -2.51 23.82 -16.93
C GLY A 171 -1.08 23.51 -17.39
N ASP A 172 -0.06 24.27 -16.97
CA ASP A 172 1.32 23.89 -17.24
C ASP A 172 1.63 22.54 -16.57
N ILE A 173 2.27 21.63 -17.29
CA ILE A 173 2.67 20.33 -16.71
C ILE A 173 3.93 20.55 -15.89
N ILE A 174 3.85 20.22 -14.59
CA ILE A 174 4.95 20.36 -13.64
C ILE A 174 5.27 19.02 -13.00
N PRO A 175 6.51 18.79 -12.55
CA PRO A 175 6.84 17.65 -11.68
C PRO A 175 6.01 17.70 -10.40
N VAL A 176 5.49 16.53 -9.98
CA VAL A 176 4.91 16.31 -8.66
C VAL A 176 5.98 15.79 -7.70
N ASP A 177 6.70 14.77 -8.13
CA ASP A 177 7.96 14.24 -7.59
C ASP A 177 7.97 14.11 -6.05
N THR A 178 6.98 13.39 -5.51
CA THR A 178 6.83 13.13 -4.08
C THR A 178 6.79 11.63 -3.79
N GLN A 179 7.14 11.19 -2.58
CA GLN A 179 7.09 9.77 -2.20
C GLN A 179 5.73 9.13 -2.50
N THR A 180 4.64 9.80 -2.17
CA THR A 180 3.28 9.31 -2.41
C THR A 180 2.96 9.19 -3.89
N SER A 181 3.43 10.13 -4.72
CA SER A 181 3.16 10.12 -6.17
C SER A 181 3.76 8.91 -6.89
N TYR A 182 4.82 8.33 -6.34
CA TYR A 182 5.44 7.09 -6.83
C TYR A 182 4.91 5.84 -6.12
N ALA A 183 4.74 5.90 -4.78
CA ALA A 183 4.33 4.73 -4.00
C ALA A 183 3.00 4.15 -4.47
N LEU A 184 2.00 5.01 -4.72
CA LEU A 184 0.67 4.57 -5.16
C LEU A 184 0.69 3.84 -6.51
N PRO A 185 1.19 4.42 -7.62
CA PRO A 185 1.17 3.73 -8.91
C PRO A 185 2.09 2.49 -8.95
N LEU A 186 3.17 2.47 -8.18
CA LEU A 186 4.04 1.30 -8.07
C LEU A 186 3.33 0.14 -7.40
N TYR A 187 2.68 0.36 -6.26
CA TYR A 187 1.97 -0.67 -5.51
C TYR A 187 0.67 -1.11 -6.19
N PHE A 188 -0.09 -0.18 -6.79
CA PHE A 188 -1.33 -0.47 -7.50
C PHE A 188 -1.14 -1.09 -8.89
N GLY A 189 0.11 -1.32 -9.31
CA GLY A 189 0.44 -1.96 -10.57
C GLY A 189 0.16 -1.12 -11.81
N LEU A 190 0.21 0.22 -11.69
CA LEU A 190 -0.08 1.13 -12.80
C LEU A 190 1.11 1.33 -13.74
N LEU A 191 2.31 0.96 -13.32
CA LEU A 191 3.55 1.12 -14.09
C LEU A 191 4.15 -0.24 -14.41
N ASP A 192 4.56 -0.44 -15.66
CA ASP A 192 5.18 -1.67 -16.14
C ASP A 192 6.57 -1.40 -16.74
N GLY A 193 7.39 -2.45 -16.80
CA GLY A 193 8.67 -2.46 -17.53
C GLY A 193 9.60 -1.31 -17.13
N GLU A 194 10.18 -0.65 -18.12
CA GLU A 194 11.16 0.42 -17.91
C GLU A 194 10.59 1.62 -17.13
N LEU A 195 9.31 1.98 -17.34
CA LEU A 195 8.69 3.06 -16.59
C LEU A 195 8.58 2.73 -15.08
N ARG A 196 8.30 1.47 -14.75
CA ARG A 196 8.31 1.01 -13.36
C ARG A 196 9.70 1.15 -12.75
N ASP A 197 10.74 0.69 -13.46
CA ASP A 197 12.11 0.74 -12.96
C ASP A 197 12.58 2.19 -12.77
N LYS A 198 12.26 3.10 -13.69
CA LYS A 198 12.53 4.53 -13.58
C LYS A 198 11.80 5.15 -12.38
N ALA A 199 10.51 4.86 -12.21
CA ALA A 199 9.72 5.38 -11.08
C ALA A 199 10.26 4.89 -9.72
N VAL A 200 10.72 3.64 -9.63
CA VAL A 200 11.43 3.14 -8.42
C VAL A 200 12.71 3.94 -8.17
N ALA A 201 13.48 4.23 -9.22
CA ALA A 201 14.71 5.02 -9.07
C ALA A 201 14.44 6.46 -8.62
N HIS A 202 13.37 7.10 -9.14
CA HIS A 202 12.95 8.43 -8.69
C HIS A 202 12.45 8.42 -7.24
N LEU A 203 11.64 7.43 -6.84
CA LEU A 203 11.21 7.28 -5.46
C LEU A 203 12.40 7.18 -4.50
N VAL A 204 13.41 6.41 -4.88
CA VAL A 204 14.64 6.29 -4.07
C VAL A 204 15.41 7.60 -4.01
N ALA A 205 15.55 8.30 -5.13
CA ALA A 205 16.23 9.60 -5.18
C ALA A 205 15.54 10.65 -4.31
N ASP A 206 14.19 10.71 -4.35
CA ASP A 206 13.40 11.59 -3.47
C ASP A 206 13.65 11.27 -1.98
N ILE A 207 13.61 9.98 -1.60
CA ILE A 207 13.88 9.56 -0.22
C ILE A 207 15.30 9.97 0.21
N GLU A 208 16.31 9.82 -0.65
CA GLU A 208 17.68 10.22 -0.37
C GLU A 208 17.81 11.74 -0.24
N GLU A 209 17.15 12.52 -1.11
CA GLU A 209 17.11 13.98 -1.05
C GLU A 209 16.51 14.48 0.26
N HIS A 210 15.49 13.80 0.77
CA HIS A 210 14.86 14.06 2.08
C HIS A 210 15.66 13.46 3.27
N GLY A 211 16.92 13.06 3.07
CA GLY A 211 17.78 12.53 4.13
C GLY A 211 17.31 11.19 4.69
N ASN A 212 16.68 10.37 3.86
CA ASN A 212 16.10 9.09 4.20
C ASN A 212 15.00 9.19 5.28
N THR A 213 14.11 10.17 5.13
CA THR A 213 12.94 10.37 6.00
C THR A 213 11.63 10.33 5.23
N LEU A 214 10.51 10.25 5.94
CA LEU A 214 9.19 10.12 5.36
C LEU A 214 8.58 11.47 5.01
N THR A 215 7.98 11.60 3.82
CA THR A 215 7.20 12.78 3.44
C THR A 215 5.71 12.45 3.26
N THR A 216 5.35 11.17 3.26
CA THR A 216 3.99 10.67 3.04
C THR A 216 3.03 11.00 4.17
N GLY A 217 1.74 11.08 3.82
CA GLY A 217 0.61 11.16 4.74
C GLY A 217 -0.15 9.82 4.86
N PHE A 218 -1.46 9.91 5.14
CA PHE A 218 -2.28 8.75 5.46
C PHE A 218 -2.47 7.77 4.31
N ILE A 219 -2.60 8.26 3.07
CA ILE A 219 -2.84 7.40 1.91
C ILE A 219 -1.57 6.95 1.21
N GLY A 220 -0.43 7.63 1.41
CA GLY A 220 0.86 7.24 0.85
C GLY A 220 1.63 6.26 1.74
N THR A 221 1.63 6.47 3.06
CA THR A 221 2.43 5.69 4.00
C THR A 221 2.18 4.17 3.95
N PRO A 222 0.93 3.66 3.82
CA PRO A 222 0.69 2.21 3.77
C PRO A 222 1.36 1.50 2.60
N TYR A 223 1.61 2.21 1.50
CA TYR A 223 2.09 1.62 0.25
C TYR A 223 3.58 1.89 -0.02
N LEU A 224 4.22 2.80 0.72
CA LEU A 224 5.60 3.22 0.47
C LEU A 224 6.60 2.06 0.62
N ASN A 225 6.68 1.46 1.81
CA ASN A 225 7.61 0.36 2.06
C ASN A 225 7.29 -0.90 1.23
N PRO A 226 6.01 -1.32 1.05
CA PRO A 226 5.67 -2.36 0.09
C PRO A 226 6.14 -2.06 -1.33
N ALA A 227 5.91 -0.84 -1.86
CA ALA A 227 6.35 -0.46 -3.20
C ALA A 227 7.87 -0.53 -3.38
N LEU A 228 8.63 -0.10 -2.38
CA LEU A 228 10.10 -0.23 -2.38
C LEU A 228 10.53 -1.69 -2.42
N SER A 229 9.96 -2.54 -1.56
CA SER A 229 10.30 -3.97 -1.48
C SER A 229 9.92 -4.74 -2.75
N GLU A 230 8.77 -4.44 -3.34
CA GLU A 230 8.34 -5.00 -4.63
C GLU A 230 9.15 -4.45 -5.81
N GLY A 231 9.69 -3.24 -5.67
CA GLY A 231 10.66 -2.62 -6.57
C GLY A 231 12.09 -3.15 -6.42
N GLY A 232 12.32 -4.09 -5.46
CA GLY A 232 13.65 -4.66 -5.20
C GLY A 232 14.58 -3.76 -4.40
N ARG A 233 14.04 -2.74 -3.72
CA ARG A 233 14.77 -1.79 -2.88
C ARG A 233 14.48 -2.02 -1.40
N ASP A 234 14.63 -3.29 -0.98
CA ASP A 234 14.53 -3.67 0.43
C ASP A 234 15.53 -2.90 1.31
N ASP A 235 16.70 -2.55 0.76
CA ASP A 235 17.71 -1.71 1.39
C ASP A 235 17.15 -0.35 1.85
N VAL A 236 16.41 0.32 0.96
CA VAL A 236 15.79 1.62 1.26
C VAL A 236 14.58 1.46 2.19
N ALA A 237 13.77 0.41 2.00
CA ALA A 237 12.65 0.12 2.89
C ALA A 237 13.09 -0.08 4.34
N TYR A 238 14.18 -0.82 4.57
CA TYR A 238 14.78 -0.96 5.90
C TYR A 238 15.39 0.35 6.42
N THR A 239 16.06 1.13 5.56
CA THR A 239 16.61 2.44 5.95
C THR A 239 15.52 3.37 6.47
N LEU A 240 14.34 3.41 5.83
CA LEU A 240 13.20 4.18 6.33
C LEU A 240 12.61 3.60 7.62
N PHE A 241 12.49 2.27 7.71
CA PHE A 241 11.95 1.57 8.87
C PHE A 241 12.79 1.82 10.13
N GLU A 242 14.11 1.80 9.99
CA GLU A 242 15.08 2.00 11.08
C GLU A 242 15.44 3.48 11.33
N GLN A 243 14.89 4.41 10.53
CA GLN A 243 15.21 5.84 10.66
C GLN A 243 14.71 6.38 12.01
N THR A 244 15.61 7.11 12.69
CA THR A 244 15.34 7.75 13.99
C THR A 244 15.18 9.27 13.92
N LYS A 245 15.58 9.88 12.79
CA LYS A 245 15.40 11.32 12.56
C LYS A 245 13.96 11.62 12.17
N TYR A 246 13.46 12.77 12.56
CA TYR A 246 12.17 13.32 12.13
C TYR A 246 12.17 13.66 10.63
N PRO A 247 11.13 13.31 9.87
CA PRO A 247 9.98 12.44 10.18
C PRO A 247 10.28 10.95 9.98
N SER A 248 9.95 10.12 10.96
CA SER A 248 10.12 8.66 10.90
C SER A 248 9.26 7.96 11.94
N TRP A 249 9.11 6.61 11.84
CA TRP A 249 8.37 5.82 12.84
C TRP A 249 9.09 5.75 14.19
N LEU A 250 10.43 5.73 14.21
CA LEU A 250 11.19 5.61 15.46
C LEU A 250 11.40 6.96 16.17
N TYR A 251 11.26 8.08 15.48
CA TYR A 251 11.34 9.39 16.13
C TYR A 251 10.36 9.52 17.31
N PRO A 252 9.03 9.27 17.14
CA PRO A 252 8.10 9.27 18.27
C PRO A 252 8.49 8.32 19.40
N VAL A 253 8.98 7.11 19.07
CA VAL A 253 9.41 6.11 20.06
C VAL A 253 10.54 6.67 20.93
N LEU A 254 11.52 7.34 20.33
CA LEU A 254 12.62 7.99 21.06
C LEU A 254 12.14 9.20 21.90
N GLN A 255 10.97 9.75 21.61
CA GLN A 255 10.32 10.78 22.43
C GLN A 255 9.41 10.16 23.52
N GLY A 256 9.43 8.85 23.71
CA GLY A 256 8.66 8.14 24.72
C GLY A 256 7.24 7.75 24.30
N ALA A 257 6.93 7.75 22.99
CA ALA A 257 5.64 7.29 22.51
C ALA A 257 5.43 5.79 22.81
N THR A 258 4.24 5.46 23.29
CA THR A 258 3.78 4.08 23.52
C THR A 258 2.64 3.69 22.57
N THR A 259 2.18 4.63 21.76
CA THR A 259 1.11 4.51 20.77
C THR A 259 1.50 5.22 19.50
N MET A 260 0.87 4.88 18.38
CA MET A 260 1.07 5.58 17.11
C MET A 260 0.42 6.98 17.14
N TRP A 261 1.15 8.00 16.71
CA TRP A 261 0.65 9.37 16.66
C TRP A 261 -0.06 9.66 15.34
N GLU A 262 -0.99 10.63 15.37
CA GLU A 262 -1.73 11.07 14.19
C GLU A 262 -0.86 11.79 13.16
N ARG A 263 0.12 12.55 13.65
CA ARG A 263 0.98 13.38 12.79
C ARG A 263 2.44 13.05 13.05
N TRP A 264 3.27 13.16 12.03
CA TRP A 264 4.72 13.05 12.22
C TRP A 264 5.24 14.08 13.23
N ASN A 265 4.66 15.29 13.21
CA ASN A 265 4.97 16.40 14.12
C ASN A 265 3.97 16.57 15.28
N SER A 266 3.32 15.49 15.74
CA SER A 266 2.46 15.57 16.94
C SER A 266 3.18 16.13 18.14
N TYR A 267 4.48 15.84 18.25
CA TYR A 267 5.44 16.47 19.15
C TYR A 267 6.79 16.55 18.44
N THR A 268 7.48 17.68 18.58
CA THR A 268 8.89 17.82 18.19
C THR A 268 9.69 18.48 19.30
N ILE A 269 10.99 18.17 19.39
CA ILE A 269 11.87 18.76 20.39
C ILE A 269 11.93 20.27 20.24
N GLU A 270 11.89 20.76 19.01
CA GLU A 270 12.04 22.20 18.70
C GLU A 270 10.75 23.00 18.96
N ASN A 271 9.57 22.42 18.63
CA ASN A 271 8.31 23.16 18.62
C ASN A 271 7.32 22.69 19.71
N GLY A 272 7.66 21.63 20.47
CA GLY A 272 6.76 21.03 21.45
C GLY A 272 5.58 20.31 20.80
N PHE A 273 4.40 20.35 21.46
CA PHE A 273 3.19 19.71 20.97
C PHE A 273 2.57 20.44 19.78
N GLY A 274 2.06 19.66 18.83
CA GLY A 274 1.29 20.15 17.69
C GLY A 274 -0.06 20.77 18.08
N PRO A 275 -0.86 21.20 17.08
CA PRO A 275 -2.13 21.91 17.33
C PRO A 275 -3.14 21.00 18.04
N VAL A 276 -3.85 21.56 19.04
CA VAL A 276 -4.75 20.80 19.95
C VAL A 276 -5.98 20.25 19.24
N ASP A 277 -6.43 20.89 18.18
CA ASP A 277 -7.66 20.55 17.45
C ASP A 277 -7.51 19.35 16.50
N MET A 278 -6.28 18.98 16.14
CA MET A 278 -5.98 17.82 15.29
C MET A 278 -4.61 17.24 15.66
N ASN A 279 -4.54 16.55 16.78
CA ASN A 279 -3.28 15.99 17.28
C ASN A 279 -3.51 14.82 18.25
N SER A 280 -4.07 13.74 17.76
CA SER A 280 -4.25 12.52 18.56
C SER A 280 -2.91 11.81 18.77
N PHE A 281 -2.67 11.38 20.00
CA PHE A 281 -1.54 10.53 20.36
C PHE A 281 -1.88 9.03 20.31
N ASN A 282 -3.07 8.66 19.83
CA ASN A 282 -3.51 7.29 19.64
C ASN A 282 -4.31 7.19 18.33
N HIS A 283 -3.58 7.14 17.21
CA HIS A 283 -4.15 7.10 15.86
C HIS A 283 -3.49 6.00 15.03
N TYR A 284 -4.28 5.18 14.34
CA TYR A 284 -3.77 3.96 13.69
C TYR A 284 -3.02 4.20 12.36
N ALA A 285 -3.24 5.31 11.67
CA ALA A 285 -2.90 5.45 10.24
C ALA A 285 -1.44 5.10 9.91
N TYR A 286 -0.48 5.68 10.61
CA TYR A 286 0.94 5.39 10.38
C TYR A 286 1.38 4.01 10.90
N GLY A 287 0.54 3.35 11.71
CA GLY A 287 0.73 1.96 12.14
C GLY A 287 0.59 0.94 10.99
N ALA A 288 0.19 1.39 9.79
CA ALA A 288 0.17 0.59 8.57
C ALA A 288 1.54 -0.05 8.24
N ILE A 289 2.65 0.46 8.77
CA ILE A 289 3.97 -0.18 8.64
C ILE A 289 3.99 -1.63 9.15
N ALA A 290 3.09 -2.00 10.06
CA ALA A 290 2.96 -3.38 10.53
C ALA A 290 2.60 -4.36 9.40
N GLU A 291 1.86 -3.94 8.39
CA GLU A 291 1.59 -4.76 7.20
C GLU A 291 2.91 -5.13 6.48
N TRP A 292 3.81 -4.16 6.29
CA TRP A 292 5.12 -4.43 5.70
C TRP A 292 5.99 -5.36 6.56
N MET A 293 5.94 -5.24 7.90
CA MET A 293 6.66 -6.14 8.80
C MET A 293 6.21 -7.58 8.63
N PHE A 294 4.90 -7.84 8.50
CA PHE A 294 4.39 -9.20 8.27
C PHE A 294 4.57 -9.66 6.83
N SER A 295 4.21 -8.83 5.86
CA SER A 295 4.17 -9.23 4.46
C SER A 295 5.56 -9.29 3.80
N HIS A 296 6.49 -8.44 4.21
CA HIS A 296 7.81 -8.34 3.59
C HIS A 296 8.94 -8.74 4.53
N GLN A 297 9.09 -8.13 5.70
CA GLN A 297 10.16 -8.49 6.62
C GLN A 297 10.06 -9.99 7.02
N LEU A 298 8.90 -10.46 7.43
CA LEU A 298 8.64 -11.89 7.69
C LEU A 298 8.26 -12.66 6.43
N GLY A 299 7.81 -11.99 5.39
CA GLY A 299 7.45 -12.58 4.10
C GLY A 299 6.15 -13.36 4.08
N ILE A 300 5.22 -13.14 5.03
CA ILE A 300 3.92 -13.83 5.06
C ILE A 300 2.92 -13.04 4.19
N GLN A 301 2.75 -13.44 2.94
CA GLN A 301 1.87 -12.75 1.98
C GLN A 301 0.68 -13.63 1.58
N ARG A 302 -0.41 -12.96 1.21
CA ARG A 302 -1.61 -13.60 0.66
C ARG A 302 -1.42 -13.87 -0.83
N ASP A 303 -2.04 -14.93 -1.31
CA ASP A 303 -2.28 -15.14 -2.73
C ASP A 303 -3.68 -14.61 -3.06
N GLU A 304 -3.76 -13.54 -3.85
CA GLU A 304 -5.04 -12.89 -4.20
C GLU A 304 -6.02 -13.83 -4.91
N ASP A 305 -5.51 -14.84 -5.62
CA ASP A 305 -6.32 -15.82 -6.34
C ASP A 305 -6.74 -17.00 -5.45
N ARG A 306 -6.11 -17.14 -4.28
CA ARG A 306 -6.38 -18.18 -3.26
C ARG A 306 -6.46 -17.57 -1.86
N PRO A 307 -7.50 -16.78 -1.55
CA PRO A 307 -7.61 -15.98 -0.34
C PRO A 307 -7.59 -16.82 0.95
N ALA A 308 -7.56 -16.14 2.08
CA ALA A 308 -7.56 -16.70 3.43
C ALA A 308 -6.30 -17.49 3.81
N TYR A 309 -5.18 -17.28 3.12
CA TYR A 309 -3.95 -18.03 3.34
C TYR A 309 -4.09 -19.56 3.09
N LYS A 310 -5.05 -19.93 2.21
CA LYS A 310 -5.16 -21.32 1.75
C LYS A 310 -3.90 -21.75 1.01
N HIS A 311 -3.30 -20.84 0.29
CA HIS A 311 -1.96 -20.86 -0.22
C HIS A 311 -1.21 -19.62 0.24
N ILE A 312 -0.03 -19.78 0.78
CA ILE A 312 0.75 -18.71 1.39
C ILE A 312 1.92 -18.38 0.46
N LEU A 313 2.12 -17.12 0.14
CA LEU A 313 3.35 -16.68 -0.52
C LEU A 313 4.35 -16.31 0.58
N LEU A 314 5.47 -17.04 0.66
CA LEU A 314 6.53 -16.82 1.63
C LEU A 314 7.73 -16.18 0.93
N GLN A 315 7.98 -14.89 1.21
CA GLN A 315 9.05 -14.12 0.58
C GLN A 315 9.78 -13.24 1.60
N PRO A 316 10.46 -13.82 2.60
CA PRO A 316 11.15 -13.03 3.63
C PRO A 316 12.20 -12.12 3.00
N LYS A 317 12.17 -10.85 3.41
CA LYS A 317 13.16 -9.84 3.04
C LYS A 317 14.14 -9.67 4.19
N VAL A 318 15.24 -10.39 4.11
CA VAL A 318 16.30 -10.32 5.15
C VAL A 318 17.15 -9.07 4.89
N GLY A 319 17.16 -8.14 5.85
CA GLY A 319 17.86 -6.87 5.67
C GLY A 319 18.02 -6.10 6.99
N GLY A 320 18.24 -4.79 6.88
CA GLY A 320 18.37 -3.89 8.02
C GLY A 320 19.55 -4.17 8.94
N THR A 321 19.50 -3.58 10.12
CA THR A 321 20.51 -3.74 11.17
C THR A 321 20.16 -4.83 12.18
N GLU A 322 18.91 -5.34 12.15
CA GLU A 322 18.46 -6.41 13.05
C GLU A 322 19.19 -7.73 12.78
N ASP A 323 19.52 -8.45 13.84
CA ASP A 323 20.12 -9.78 13.74
C ASP A 323 19.09 -10.83 13.36
N PHE A 324 17.81 -10.62 13.72
CA PHE A 324 16.71 -11.51 13.41
C PHE A 324 15.36 -10.80 13.33
N ALA A 325 14.41 -11.42 12.64
CA ALA A 325 12.99 -11.13 12.77
C ALA A 325 12.20 -12.43 12.87
N LYS A 326 11.18 -12.45 13.75
CA LYS A 326 10.27 -13.59 13.90
C LYS A 326 8.89 -13.14 14.29
N GLY A 327 7.88 -13.82 13.79
CA GLY A 327 6.48 -13.54 14.12
C GLY A 327 5.56 -14.66 13.67
N GLY A 328 4.31 -14.54 14.06
CA GLY A 328 3.27 -15.48 13.67
C GLY A 328 1.95 -14.77 13.47
N PHE A 329 1.15 -15.32 12.58
CA PHE A 329 -0.14 -14.78 12.17
C PHE A 329 -1.20 -15.88 12.24
N GLU A 330 -2.35 -15.58 12.87
CA GLU A 330 -3.47 -16.50 12.94
C GLU A 330 -4.31 -16.40 11.67
N THR A 331 -4.37 -17.49 10.93
CA THR A 331 -5.19 -17.64 9.73
C THR A 331 -6.43 -18.48 10.01
N PRO A 332 -7.45 -18.50 9.13
CA PRO A 332 -8.58 -19.42 9.26
C PRO A 332 -8.19 -20.91 9.29
N TYR A 333 -6.98 -21.26 8.86
CA TYR A 333 -6.47 -22.63 8.84
C TYR A 333 -5.53 -22.95 10.01
N GLY A 334 -5.19 -21.98 10.83
CA GLY A 334 -4.25 -22.07 11.96
C GLY A 334 -3.11 -21.06 11.84
N ARG A 335 -2.19 -21.16 12.78
CA ARG A 335 -1.09 -20.23 12.90
C ARG A 335 -0.01 -20.48 11.84
N VAL A 336 0.36 -19.44 11.10
CA VAL A 336 1.57 -19.37 10.28
C VAL A 336 2.66 -18.74 11.14
N GLU A 337 3.84 -19.32 11.17
CA GLU A 337 5.02 -18.73 11.80
C GLU A 337 6.11 -18.54 10.76
N SER A 338 6.82 -17.43 10.80
CA SER A 338 7.94 -17.13 9.94
C SER A 338 9.00 -16.38 10.71
N GLY A 339 10.27 -16.65 10.43
CA GLY A 339 11.36 -15.91 11.02
C GLY A 339 12.69 -16.24 10.36
N TRP A 340 13.57 -15.27 10.42
CA TRP A 340 14.94 -15.41 9.94
C TRP A 340 15.92 -14.90 11.00
N GLU A 341 17.14 -15.42 10.94
CA GLU A 341 18.25 -15.05 11.80
C GLU A 341 19.53 -14.99 10.97
N LYS A 342 20.22 -13.86 10.98
CA LYS A 342 21.48 -13.66 10.26
C LYS A 342 22.58 -14.54 10.81
N THR A 343 23.46 -15.02 9.94
CA THR A 343 24.67 -15.75 10.25
C THR A 343 25.87 -15.07 9.62
N ALA A 344 27.08 -15.52 9.91
CA ALA A 344 28.29 -14.98 9.31
C ALA A 344 28.30 -15.04 7.77
N ASP A 345 27.67 -16.10 7.19
CA ASP A 345 27.71 -16.42 5.77
C ASP A 345 26.36 -16.30 5.07
N GLY A 346 25.32 -15.72 5.73
CA GLY A 346 23.99 -15.62 5.17
C GLY A 346 22.91 -15.54 6.24
N PHE A 347 21.92 -16.44 6.21
CA PHE A 347 20.86 -16.50 7.24
C PHE A 347 20.23 -17.88 7.35
N VAL A 348 19.56 -18.12 8.48
CA VAL A 348 18.68 -19.26 8.69
C VAL A 348 17.25 -18.78 8.64
N TYR A 349 16.41 -19.43 7.83
CA TYR A 349 14.98 -19.17 7.72
C TYR A 349 14.17 -20.32 8.29
N ARG A 350 13.22 -20.00 9.17
CA ARG A 350 12.31 -20.96 9.81
C ARG A 350 10.87 -20.61 9.51
N VAL A 351 10.07 -21.60 9.16
CA VAL A 351 8.65 -21.40 8.85
C VAL A 351 7.81 -22.58 9.30
N SER A 352 6.61 -22.29 9.80
CA SER A 352 5.58 -23.29 10.10
C SER A 352 4.31 -22.98 9.32
N ILE A 353 3.83 -23.96 8.55
CA ILE A 353 2.69 -23.89 7.63
C ILE A 353 1.58 -24.74 8.22
N PRO A 354 0.37 -24.18 8.52
CA PRO A 354 -0.70 -24.92 9.16
C PRO A 354 -1.26 -26.04 8.28
N ALA A 355 -1.92 -27.00 8.91
CA ALA A 355 -2.53 -28.14 8.24
C ALA A 355 -3.51 -27.72 7.14
N ASN A 356 -3.61 -28.52 6.07
CA ASN A 356 -4.49 -28.26 4.92
C ASN A 356 -4.19 -26.98 4.13
N THR A 357 -3.00 -26.42 4.26
CA THR A 357 -2.50 -25.30 3.46
C THR A 357 -1.21 -25.67 2.75
N THR A 358 -0.81 -24.87 1.78
CA THR A 358 0.46 -24.98 1.05
C THR A 358 1.12 -23.62 0.97
N ALA A 359 2.39 -23.59 0.61
CA ALA A 359 3.07 -22.30 0.37
C ALA A 359 4.02 -22.38 -0.82
N SER A 360 4.20 -21.24 -1.50
CA SER A 360 5.32 -21.02 -2.43
C SER A 360 6.38 -20.20 -1.69
N LEU A 361 7.54 -20.80 -1.47
CA LEU A 361 8.68 -20.12 -0.82
C LEU A 361 9.61 -19.52 -1.87
N THR A 362 9.96 -18.25 -1.69
CA THR A 362 10.97 -17.54 -2.49
C THR A 362 12.04 -17.00 -1.55
N LEU A 363 13.27 -17.51 -1.68
CA LEU A 363 14.44 -17.08 -0.91
C LEU A 363 15.38 -16.23 -1.77
N GLN A 364 15.96 -15.20 -1.21
CA GLN A 364 17.03 -14.42 -1.83
C GLN A 364 18.33 -15.25 -1.79
N ALA A 365 18.67 -15.90 -2.89
CA ALA A 365 19.84 -16.72 -3.04
C ALA A 365 20.29 -16.77 -4.51
N ALA A 366 21.59 -16.78 -4.75
CA ALA A 366 22.15 -16.78 -6.11
C ALA A 366 21.79 -18.04 -6.92
N GLY A 367 21.56 -19.16 -6.25
CA GLY A 367 21.18 -20.43 -6.86
C GLY A 367 20.75 -21.50 -5.85
N PRO A 368 20.15 -22.61 -6.31
CA PRO A 368 19.70 -23.71 -5.44
C PRO A 368 20.81 -24.33 -4.59
N ASP A 369 22.05 -24.31 -5.04
CA ASP A 369 23.24 -24.76 -4.31
C ASP A 369 23.56 -23.92 -3.07
N LYS A 370 23.00 -22.72 -2.99
CA LYS A 370 23.10 -21.81 -1.84
C LYS A 370 22.05 -22.06 -0.77
N VAL A 371 21.07 -22.92 -1.03
CA VAL A 371 19.98 -23.23 -0.12
C VAL A 371 20.08 -24.68 0.36
N LYS A 372 20.18 -24.86 1.66
CA LYS A 372 20.20 -26.19 2.31
C LYS A 372 18.99 -26.35 3.21
N VAL A 373 18.24 -27.44 3.03
CA VAL A 373 17.18 -27.84 3.96
C VAL A 373 17.81 -28.46 5.17
N LEU A 374 17.58 -27.88 6.35
CA LEU A 374 18.07 -28.38 7.63
C LEU A 374 17.05 -29.31 8.30
N SER A 375 15.74 -29.01 8.14
CA SER A 375 14.64 -29.86 8.64
C SER A 375 13.41 -29.77 7.73
N GLY A 376 12.55 -30.83 7.74
CA GLY A 376 11.29 -30.88 7.00
C GLY A 376 11.45 -31.23 5.50
N ALA A 377 12.54 -31.87 5.09
CA ALA A 377 12.88 -32.08 3.68
C ALA A 377 11.80 -32.84 2.87
N GLU A 378 11.01 -33.70 3.51
CA GLU A 378 9.95 -34.50 2.87
C GLU A 378 8.80 -33.66 2.33
N GLY A 379 8.59 -32.44 2.85
CA GLY A 379 7.54 -31.51 2.41
C GLY A 379 8.03 -30.44 1.44
N VAL A 380 9.31 -30.46 1.05
CA VAL A 380 9.94 -29.45 0.18
C VAL A 380 9.93 -29.95 -1.27
N GLY A 381 9.31 -29.20 -2.17
CA GLY A 381 9.36 -29.42 -3.59
C GLY A 381 10.75 -29.07 -4.19
N PRO A 382 10.95 -29.38 -5.47
CA PRO A 382 12.24 -29.11 -6.14
C PRO A 382 12.54 -27.60 -6.18
N PHE A 383 13.78 -27.25 -5.88
CA PHE A 383 14.27 -25.89 -6.01
C PHE A 383 14.40 -25.46 -7.47
N ARG A 384 13.97 -24.23 -7.78
CA ARG A 384 14.10 -23.59 -9.09
C ARG A 384 14.79 -22.24 -8.93
N ALA A 385 15.75 -21.96 -9.80
CA ALA A 385 16.40 -20.64 -9.85
C ALA A 385 15.56 -19.64 -10.65
N LEU A 386 15.46 -18.41 -10.16
CA LEU A 386 14.80 -17.29 -10.82
C LEU A 386 15.53 -15.97 -10.51
N LYS A 387 16.37 -15.47 -11.40
CA LYS A 387 17.01 -14.15 -11.33
C LYS A 387 17.49 -13.74 -9.92
N GLY A 388 18.43 -14.48 -9.33
CA GLY A 388 18.95 -14.20 -7.98
C GLY A 388 18.04 -14.63 -6.83
N ARG A 389 17.03 -15.45 -7.11
CA ARG A 389 16.11 -16.04 -6.13
C ARG A 389 16.00 -17.54 -6.34
N VAL A 390 15.65 -18.25 -5.29
CA VAL A 390 15.34 -19.70 -5.33
C VAL A 390 13.92 -19.90 -4.85
N LEU A 391 13.16 -20.65 -5.66
CA LEU A 391 11.75 -20.95 -5.42
C LEU A 391 11.56 -22.42 -5.14
N CYS A 392 10.65 -22.77 -4.23
CA CYS A 392 10.10 -24.13 -4.07
C CYS A 392 8.68 -24.08 -3.50
N GLU A 393 7.94 -25.17 -3.71
CA GLU A 393 6.64 -25.39 -3.09
C GLU A 393 6.82 -26.12 -1.75
N LEU A 394 6.03 -25.73 -0.75
CA LEU A 394 5.99 -26.36 0.56
C LEU A 394 4.61 -26.90 0.88
N GLN A 395 4.57 -28.09 1.45
CA GLN A 395 3.36 -28.65 2.07
C GLN A 395 3.16 -28.09 3.50
N SER A 396 2.06 -28.45 4.15
CA SER A 396 1.89 -28.17 5.58
C SER A 396 3.02 -28.86 6.38
N GLY A 397 3.58 -28.16 7.39
CA GLY A 397 4.70 -28.65 8.17
C GLY A 397 5.59 -27.54 8.68
N SER A 398 6.66 -27.91 9.37
CA SER A 398 7.68 -26.96 9.86
C SER A 398 9.01 -27.23 9.16
N TYR A 399 9.65 -26.14 8.76
CA TYR A 399 10.84 -26.19 7.91
C TYR A 399 11.93 -25.27 8.44
N GLU A 400 13.16 -25.66 8.20
CA GLU A 400 14.34 -24.84 8.45
C GLU A 400 15.29 -24.90 7.24
N PHE A 401 15.71 -23.73 6.78
CA PHE A 401 16.60 -23.54 5.64
C PHE A 401 17.82 -22.73 6.07
N GLU A 402 19.02 -23.19 5.65
CA GLU A 402 20.23 -22.37 5.65
C GLU A 402 20.38 -21.76 4.25
N VAL A 403 20.53 -20.45 4.19
CA VAL A 403 20.75 -19.70 2.95
C VAL A 403 22.11 -19.01 3.03
N ARG A 404 22.98 -19.27 2.04
CA ARG A 404 24.34 -18.72 1.97
C ARG A 404 24.44 -17.66 0.88
N ASN A 405 25.24 -16.62 1.16
CA ASN A 405 25.56 -15.53 0.21
C ASN A 405 26.33 -16.02 -1.03
#